data_66c16017854732a73d0727bdf922518d
#
_entry.id   66c16017854732a73d0727bdf922518d
#
_cell.length_a   1.000
_cell.length_b   1.000
_cell.length_c   1.000
_cell.angle_alpha   90.00
_cell.angle_beta   90.00
_cell.angle_gamma   90.00
#
_symmetry.space_group_name_H-M   'P 1'
#
loop_
_entity.id
_entity.type
_entity.pdbx_description
1 polymer ?
#
loop_
_entity_poly.entity_id
_entity_poly.type
_entity_poly.pdbx_seq_one_letter_code
_entity_poly.pdbx_strand_id
1 'polypeptide(L)'
;MALKDTLSTLGKIAHREWDEVVDRLGWGRDKPVSIANYIGFGRENYLFLSGRLLRDRGIRRQERDGLLDNIVNNFKRFNSREIIGAKVKITWGDHVFERTTDHEGYFHVEHTCLPDEEVSSEHQLWQEAKIEVVSVPGNDDVHVVSYSDVVVPKVAEFGVISDIDDTILQSDVTSKLKLKTMVHTLLKNAGNRRAFAGVADFYQALSIGPDAEGYNPFFYLSNSPWNLYDLLLDFLHINHLPRGPILLRDFGLPVEDSPFSFRRHKKDMVNRILSTYPSLPFILVGDSGEHDTDIYLEAARNNPNRILAIYIRDVQHKRRKQRIEKLIEQQTEIEVHLVESYEEAMEHARGLGLVV
;
A
#
# COMPACT_ATOMS: atom_id res chain seq x y z
N MET A 1 -3.85 -3.56 32.35
CA MET A 1 -3.96 -3.81 30.91
C MET A 1 -5.42 -3.75 30.47
N ALA A 2 -6.35 -4.43 31.13
CA ALA A 2 -7.79 -4.42 30.78
C ALA A 2 -8.50 -3.05 30.78
N LEU A 3 -8.14 -2.11 31.66
CA LEU A 3 -8.83 -0.81 31.77
C LEU A 3 -8.55 0.13 30.58
N LYS A 4 -7.35 0.06 29.97
CA LYS A 4 -7.01 0.86 28.77
C LYS A 4 -7.71 0.34 27.51
N ASP A 5 -7.88 -0.96 27.39
CA ASP A 5 -8.57 -1.59 26.27
C ASP A 5 -10.07 -1.33 26.33
N THR A 6 -10.64 -1.34 27.54
CA THR A 6 -12.06 -1.00 27.78
C THR A 6 -12.34 0.49 27.48
N LEU A 7 -11.45 1.41 27.88
CA LEU A 7 -11.57 2.83 27.59
C LEU A 7 -11.41 3.16 26.09
N SER A 8 -10.55 2.43 25.38
CA SER A 8 -10.40 2.56 23.92
C SER A 8 -11.64 2.07 23.17
N THR A 9 -12.21 0.97 23.62
CA THR A 9 -13.43 0.38 23.04
C THR A 9 -14.66 1.24 23.34
N LEU A 10 -14.79 1.76 24.57
CA LEU A 10 -15.85 2.70 24.94
C LEU A 10 -15.72 4.04 24.18
N GLY A 11 -14.49 4.50 23.93
CA GLY A 11 -14.23 5.68 23.11
C GLY A 11 -14.68 5.49 21.65
N LYS A 12 -14.41 4.33 21.07
CA LYS A 12 -14.84 3.99 19.70
C LYS A 12 -16.37 3.83 19.60
N ILE A 13 -17.00 3.22 20.60
CA ILE A 13 -18.46 3.06 20.66
C ILE A 13 -19.13 4.42 20.82
N ALA A 14 -18.66 5.28 21.72
CA ALA A 14 -19.19 6.62 21.92
C ALA A 14 -19.00 7.51 20.67
N HIS A 15 -17.88 7.36 19.96
CA HIS A 15 -17.63 8.08 18.71
C HIS A 15 -18.60 7.63 17.62
N ARG A 16 -18.85 6.32 17.50
CA ARG A 16 -19.78 5.75 16.51
C ARG A 16 -21.23 6.16 16.79
N GLU A 17 -21.68 6.10 18.05
CA GLU A 17 -23.03 6.54 18.42
C GLU A 17 -23.22 8.05 18.20
N TRP A 18 -22.17 8.85 18.46
CA TRP A 18 -22.19 10.28 18.20
C TRP A 18 -22.27 10.59 16.70
N ASP A 19 -21.52 9.87 15.86
CA ASP A 19 -21.53 10.05 14.42
C ASP A 19 -22.89 9.66 13.82
N GLU A 20 -23.53 8.58 14.31
CA GLU A 20 -24.91 8.22 13.92
C GLU A 20 -25.93 9.28 14.31
N VAL A 21 -25.79 9.89 15.48
CA VAL A 21 -26.68 10.99 15.95
C VAL A 21 -26.46 12.24 15.09
N VAL A 22 -25.23 12.57 14.78
CA VAL A 22 -24.89 13.74 13.96
C VAL A 22 -25.36 13.56 12.51
N ASP A 23 -25.28 12.34 11.96
CA ASP A 23 -25.81 12.03 10.63
C ASP A 23 -27.34 12.08 10.59
N ARG A 24 -28.01 11.61 11.66
CA ARG A 24 -29.47 11.77 11.81
C ARG A 24 -29.89 13.23 11.94
N LEU A 25 -29.09 14.08 12.59
CA LEU A 25 -29.33 15.50 12.71
C LEU A 25 -28.97 16.30 11.45
N GLY A 26 -28.38 15.65 10.44
CA GLY A 26 -27.99 16.29 9.18
C GLY A 26 -26.80 17.25 9.28
N TRP A 27 -26.08 17.27 10.40
CA TRP A 27 -24.93 18.13 10.59
C TRP A 27 -23.78 17.74 9.66
N GLY A 28 -23.39 18.65 8.78
CA GLY A 28 -22.30 18.46 7.82
C GLY A 28 -22.73 17.83 6.48
N ARG A 29 -24.03 17.72 6.19
CA ARG A 29 -24.54 17.29 4.87
C ARG A 29 -24.17 18.26 3.75
N ASP A 30 -23.92 19.52 4.05
CA ASP A 30 -23.54 20.57 3.09
C ASP A 30 -22.04 20.49 2.68
N LYS A 31 -21.27 19.59 3.27
CA LYS A 31 -19.86 19.47 2.91
C LYS A 31 -19.72 18.61 1.66
N PRO A 32 -18.82 19.01 0.71
CA PRO A 32 -18.61 18.28 -0.51
C PRO A 32 -18.13 16.84 -0.22
N VAL A 33 -18.56 15.91 -1.07
CA VAL A 33 -18.10 14.54 -1.05
C VAL A 33 -16.76 14.47 -1.79
N SER A 34 -15.80 13.74 -1.25
CA SER A 34 -14.53 13.46 -1.89
C SER A 34 -14.23 11.96 -1.88
N ILE A 35 -13.53 11.51 -2.91
CA ILE A 35 -13.09 10.12 -3.05
C ILE A 35 -11.58 10.10 -2.78
N ALA A 36 -11.13 9.34 -1.80
CA ALA A 36 -9.74 8.97 -1.62
C ALA A 36 -9.49 7.68 -2.40
N ASN A 37 -8.80 7.79 -3.54
CA ASN A 37 -8.47 6.65 -4.38
C ASN A 37 -7.15 6.05 -3.97
N TYR A 38 -7.07 4.72 -4.00
CA TYR A 38 -5.83 3.97 -3.82
C TYR A 38 -5.45 3.31 -5.13
N ILE A 39 -4.16 3.27 -5.43
CA ILE A 39 -3.67 2.57 -6.62
C ILE A 39 -4.04 1.09 -6.49
N GLY A 40 -4.76 0.59 -7.47
CA GLY A 40 -5.16 -0.80 -7.57
C GLY A 40 -4.17 -1.65 -8.34
N PHE A 41 -4.44 -2.94 -8.42
CA PHE A 41 -3.71 -3.86 -9.28
C PHE A 41 -4.62 -4.94 -9.85
N GLY A 42 -4.24 -5.49 -10.98
CA GLY A 42 -5.07 -6.46 -11.66
C GLY A 42 -4.34 -7.17 -12.79
N ARG A 43 -5.05 -8.05 -13.41
CA ARG A 43 -4.70 -8.71 -14.67
C ARG A 43 -5.96 -8.78 -15.54
N GLU A 44 -5.87 -9.22 -16.77
CA GLU A 44 -6.98 -9.25 -17.75
C GLU A 44 -8.35 -9.62 -17.17
N ASN A 45 -8.39 -10.55 -16.22
CA ASN A 45 -9.62 -11.06 -15.64
C ASN A 45 -9.72 -10.91 -14.11
N TYR A 46 -8.93 -10.06 -13.50
CA TYR A 46 -8.95 -9.85 -12.04
C TYR A 46 -8.63 -8.40 -11.69
N LEU A 47 -9.45 -7.80 -10.85
CA LEU A 47 -9.25 -6.46 -10.31
C LEU A 47 -9.25 -6.49 -8.78
N PHE A 48 -8.21 -5.88 -8.19
CA PHE A 48 -8.16 -5.48 -6.79
C PHE A 48 -8.07 -3.95 -6.73
N LEU A 49 -9.12 -3.31 -6.24
CA LEU A 49 -9.21 -1.86 -6.12
C LEU A 49 -9.95 -1.48 -4.85
N SER A 50 -9.44 -0.48 -4.16
CA SER A 50 -10.08 0.09 -2.97
C SER A 50 -10.10 1.60 -3.03
N GLY A 51 -11.02 2.19 -2.29
CA GLY A 51 -11.09 3.63 -2.08
C GLY A 51 -11.95 3.95 -0.87
N ARG A 52 -12.03 5.21 -0.52
CA ARG A 52 -12.78 5.68 0.63
C ARG A 52 -13.55 6.95 0.30
N LEU A 53 -14.80 7.03 0.73
CA LEU A 53 -15.61 8.22 0.62
C LEU A 53 -15.57 9.01 1.92
N LEU A 54 -15.29 10.30 1.79
CA LEU A 54 -15.13 11.24 2.90
C LEU A 54 -15.93 12.50 2.65
N ARG A 55 -16.44 13.14 3.73
CA ARG A 55 -16.96 14.51 3.66
C ARG A 55 -15.79 15.48 3.80
N ASP A 56 -15.51 16.20 2.74
CA ASP A 56 -14.39 17.12 2.67
C ASP A 56 -14.60 18.32 3.61
N ARG A 57 -13.53 18.69 4.31
CA ARG A 57 -13.48 19.93 5.13
C ARG A 57 -12.87 21.12 4.37
N GLY A 58 -12.97 21.12 3.02
CA GLY A 58 -12.45 22.20 2.16
C GLY A 58 -11.00 21.98 1.76
N ILE A 59 -10.66 20.75 1.41
CA ILE A 59 -9.36 20.39 0.85
C ILE A 59 -9.38 20.72 -0.65
N ARG A 60 -8.71 21.79 -1.07
CA ARG A 60 -8.47 22.06 -2.48
C ARG A 60 -7.08 21.53 -2.84
N ARG A 61 -7.00 20.49 -3.67
CA ARG A 61 -5.77 20.16 -4.38
C ARG A 61 -5.53 21.27 -5.41
N GLN A 62 -4.51 22.08 -5.21
CA GLN A 62 -3.95 22.89 -6.29
C GLN A 62 -2.68 22.17 -6.77
N GLU A 63 -2.49 22.08 -8.07
CA GLU A 63 -1.29 21.46 -8.70
C GLU A 63 0.04 22.13 -8.27
N ARG A 64 -0.03 23.22 -7.49
CA ARG A 64 1.10 23.99 -6.97
C ARG A 64 1.23 23.97 -5.46
N ASP A 65 0.49 23.13 -4.77
CA ASP A 65 0.59 23.03 -3.31
C ASP A 65 1.98 22.53 -2.94
N GLY A 66 2.69 23.31 -2.15
CA GLY A 66 3.97 22.90 -1.58
C GLY A 66 3.81 21.74 -0.59
N LEU A 67 4.91 21.08 -0.27
CA LEU A 67 4.98 19.96 0.68
C LEU A 67 4.19 20.19 1.99
N LEU A 68 4.19 21.41 2.49
CA LEU A 68 3.48 21.79 3.73
C LEU A 68 1.96 21.79 3.54
N ASP A 69 1.47 22.18 2.37
CA ASP A 69 0.04 22.19 2.07
C ASP A 69 -0.51 20.78 1.90
N ASN A 70 0.26 19.87 1.30
CA ASN A 70 -0.07 18.45 1.23
C ASN A 70 -0.16 17.82 2.62
N ILE A 71 0.75 18.15 3.54
CA ILE A 71 0.72 17.68 4.93
C ILE A 71 -0.52 18.19 5.67
N VAL A 72 -0.85 19.47 5.53
CA VAL A 72 -2.06 20.07 6.13
C VAL A 72 -3.32 19.45 5.52
N ASN A 73 -3.33 19.18 4.23
CA ASN A 73 -4.44 18.53 3.54
C ASN A 73 -4.60 17.07 3.98
N ASN A 74 -3.50 16.35 4.18
CA ASN A 74 -3.52 14.99 4.73
C ASN A 74 -4.03 14.96 6.18
N PHE A 75 -3.64 15.94 7.01
CA PHE A 75 -4.18 16.09 8.37
C PHE A 75 -5.67 16.43 8.39
N LYS A 76 -6.16 17.23 7.45
CA LYS A 76 -7.58 17.51 7.27
C LYS A 76 -8.36 16.26 6.85
N ARG A 77 -7.80 15.40 6.00
CA ARG A 77 -8.38 14.10 5.62
C ARG A 77 -8.46 13.15 6.82
N PHE A 78 -7.47 13.19 7.71
CA PHE A 78 -7.49 12.44 8.98
C PHE A 78 -8.72 12.78 9.84
N ASN A 79 -9.17 14.05 9.81
CA ASN A 79 -10.33 14.56 10.54
C ASN A 79 -11.60 14.65 9.67
N SER A 80 -11.59 14.12 8.43
CA SER A 80 -12.77 14.07 7.58
C SER A 80 -13.72 12.98 8.05
N ARG A 81 -15.04 13.20 7.92
CA ARG A 81 -16.04 12.20 8.28
C ARG A 81 -16.20 11.20 7.14
N GLU A 82 -16.29 9.97 7.52
CA GLU A 82 -16.61 8.85 6.65
C GLU A 82 -18.03 8.96 6.11
N ILE A 83 -18.25 8.50 4.88
CA ILE A 83 -19.60 8.38 4.32
C ILE A 83 -19.94 6.90 4.25
N ILE A 84 -20.80 6.48 5.17
CA ILE A 84 -21.27 5.11 5.32
C ILE A 84 -22.49 4.89 4.41
N GLY A 85 -22.58 3.74 3.74
CA GLY A 85 -23.76 3.36 2.96
C GLY A 85 -23.94 4.11 1.64
N ALA A 86 -22.91 4.81 1.16
CA ALA A 86 -22.93 5.44 -0.15
C ALA A 86 -22.82 4.39 -1.27
N LYS A 87 -23.51 4.61 -2.39
CA LYS A 87 -23.41 3.76 -3.58
C LYS A 87 -22.35 4.30 -4.52
N VAL A 88 -21.43 3.43 -4.90
CA VAL A 88 -20.31 3.72 -5.77
C VAL A 88 -20.34 2.78 -6.96
N LYS A 89 -20.20 3.35 -8.16
CA LYS A 89 -20.04 2.61 -9.41
C LYS A 89 -18.58 2.71 -9.85
N ILE A 90 -17.96 1.58 -10.11
CA ILE A 90 -16.59 1.48 -10.59
C ILE A 90 -16.63 0.88 -12.00
N THR A 91 -16.01 1.55 -12.96
CA THR A 91 -15.87 1.07 -14.33
C THR A 91 -14.40 0.86 -14.65
N TRP A 92 -14.03 -0.35 -15.08
CA TRP A 92 -12.68 -0.72 -15.50
C TRP A 92 -12.74 -1.57 -16.76
N GLY A 93 -12.21 -1.03 -17.87
CA GLY A 93 -12.48 -1.60 -19.19
C GLY A 93 -14.00 -1.67 -19.44
N ASP A 94 -14.47 -2.81 -19.89
CA ASP A 94 -15.91 -3.07 -20.09
C ASP A 94 -16.64 -3.55 -18.83
N HIS A 95 -15.91 -3.73 -17.71
CA HIS A 95 -16.49 -4.21 -16.46
C HIS A 95 -17.04 -3.07 -15.62
N VAL A 96 -18.22 -3.31 -15.05
CA VAL A 96 -18.90 -2.37 -14.13
C VAL A 96 -19.18 -3.08 -12.81
N PHE A 97 -18.76 -2.44 -11.71
CA PHE A 97 -18.97 -2.93 -10.36
C PHE A 97 -19.77 -1.90 -9.56
N GLU A 98 -20.79 -2.35 -8.85
CA GLU A 98 -21.49 -1.53 -7.87
C GLU A 98 -21.10 -1.96 -6.46
N ARG A 99 -20.78 -0.99 -5.61
CA ARG A 99 -20.38 -1.22 -4.22
C ARG A 99 -21.09 -0.24 -3.32
N THR A 100 -21.24 -0.66 -2.06
CA THR A 100 -21.73 0.21 -0.98
C THR A 100 -20.60 0.41 0.01
N THR A 101 -20.37 1.65 0.45
CA THR A 101 -19.34 1.93 1.43
C THR A 101 -19.69 1.35 2.80
N ASP A 102 -18.69 0.80 3.47
CA ASP A 102 -18.80 0.19 4.79
C ASP A 102 -18.89 1.23 5.93
N HIS A 103 -18.82 0.76 7.19
CA HIS A 103 -18.90 1.58 8.40
C HIS A 103 -17.73 2.55 8.60
N GLU A 104 -16.66 2.41 7.82
CA GLU A 104 -15.51 3.33 7.78
C GLU A 104 -15.43 4.11 6.47
N GLY A 105 -16.46 4.00 5.61
CA GLY A 105 -16.55 4.70 4.33
C GLY A 105 -15.75 4.06 3.21
N TYR A 106 -15.21 2.83 3.39
CA TYR A 106 -14.47 2.13 2.34
C TYR A 106 -15.40 1.45 1.35
N PHE A 107 -14.98 1.42 0.09
CA PHE A 107 -15.47 0.50 -0.92
C PHE A 107 -14.31 -0.34 -1.43
N HIS A 108 -14.62 -1.58 -1.81
CA HIS A 108 -13.62 -2.54 -2.22
C HIS A 108 -14.12 -3.39 -3.38
N VAL A 109 -13.29 -3.56 -4.40
CA VAL A 109 -13.48 -4.50 -5.49
C VAL A 109 -12.36 -5.52 -5.42
N GLU A 110 -12.73 -6.78 -5.25
CA GLU A 110 -11.89 -7.94 -5.47
C GLU A 110 -12.73 -8.91 -6.30
N HIS A 111 -12.46 -8.97 -7.58
CA HIS A 111 -13.31 -9.70 -8.51
C HIS A 111 -12.52 -10.33 -9.64
N THR A 112 -12.89 -11.57 -9.98
CA THR A 112 -12.46 -12.23 -11.20
C THR A 112 -13.49 -11.95 -12.29
N CYS A 113 -13.08 -11.26 -13.34
CA CYS A 113 -13.89 -10.94 -14.50
C CYS A 113 -13.85 -12.08 -15.51
N LEU A 114 -14.80 -12.09 -16.43
CA LEU A 114 -14.65 -12.89 -17.65
C LEU A 114 -13.57 -12.24 -18.52
N PRO A 115 -12.75 -13.02 -19.24
CA PRO A 115 -11.76 -12.44 -20.14
C PRO A 115 -12.46 -11.57 -21.19
N ASP A 116 -12.04 -10.33 -21.31
CA ASP A 116 -12.50 -9.46 -22.40
C ASP A 116 -11.84 -9.91 -23.70
N GLU A 117 -12.60 -9.81 -24.80
CA GLU A 117 -12.04 -9.92 -26.14
C GLU A 117 -11.15 -8.68 -26.38
N GLU A 118 -9.82 -8.85 -26.20
CA GLU A 118 -8.78 -7.89 -26.56
C GLU A 118 -8.93 -6.46 -26.03
N VAL A 119 -8.57 -6.20 -24.77
CA VAL A 119 -8.17 -4.86 -24.36
C VAL A 119 -6.75 -4.60 -24.90
N SER A 120 -6.70 -3.99 -26.06
CA SER A 120 -5.50 -3.70 -26.81
C SER A 120 -4.72 -2.50 -26.24
N SER A 121 -3.77 -2.77 -25.33
CA SER A 121 -2.61 -1.92 -25.17
C SER A 121 -1.43 -2.78 -24.74
N GLU A 122 -0.69 -3.26 -25.72
CA GLU A 122 0.33 -4.30 -25.54
C GLU A 122 1.48 -3.90 -24.61
N HIS A 123 1.69 -2.58 -24.35
CA HIS A 123 2.85 -2.07 -23.61
C HIS A 123 2.52 -1.11 -22.47
N GLN A 124 1.29 -1.11 -21.94
CA GLN A 124 0.94 -0.25 -20.81
C GLN A 124 0.97 -1.01 -19.49
N LEU A 125 1.84 -0.59 -18.55
CA LEU A 125 1.84 -1.05 -17.17
C LEU A 125 0.60 -0.56 -16.39
N TRP A 126 0.05 0.59 -16.79
CA TRP A 126 -0.99 1.30 -16.08
C TRP A 126 -2.30 1.34 -16.87
N GLN A 127 -3.40 1.01 -16.20
CA GLN A 127 -4.76 1.23 -16.68
C GLN A 127 -5.48 2.16 -15.71
N GLU A 128 -6.63 2.68 -16.11
CA GLU A 128 -7.44 3.57 -15.30
C GLU A 128 -8.80 2.96 -15.00
N ALA A 129 -9.23 3.06 -13.74
CA ALA A 129 -10.59 2.73 -13.31
C ALA A 129 -11.34 4.02 -12.97
N LYS A 130 -12.51 4.23 -13.56
CA LYS A 130 -13.42 5.34 -13.25
C LYS A 130 -14.25 4.98 -12.04
N ILE A 131 -14.35 5.89 -11.08
CA ILE A 131 -15.10 5.74 -9.84
C ILE A 131 -16.13 6.86 -9.77
N GLU A 132 -17.40 6.50 -9.68
CA GLU A 132 -18.54 7.43 -9.64
C GLU A 132 -19.32 7.22 -8.36
N VAL A 133 -19.56 8.26 -7.59
CA VAL A 133 -20.52 8.24 -6.49
C VAL A 133 -21.90 8.41 -7.07
N VAL A 134 -22.74 7.39 -6.90
CA VAL A 134 -24.11 7.35 -7.42
C VAL A 134 -25.08 8.00 -6.45
N SER A 135 -24.94 7.71 -5.16
CA SER A 135 -25.76 8.30 -4.11
C SER A 135 -25.04 8.26 -2.76
N VAL A 136 -25.39 9.17 -1.87
CA VAL A 136 -25.02 9.11 -0.45
C VAL A 136 -26.28 9.13 0.42
N PRO A 137 -26.25 8.59 1.63
CA PRO A 137 -27.43 8.59 2.49
C PRO A 137 -28.02 9.99 2.68
N GLY A 138 -29.30 10.11 2.29
CA GLY A 138 -30.06 11.37 2.36
C GLY A 138 -29.80 12.36 1.21
N ASN A 139 -29.07 11.97 0.17
CA ASN A 139 -28.90 12.75 -1.05
C ASN A 139 -28.57 11.82 -2.24
N ASP A 140 -29.54 11.67 -3.15
CA ASP A 140 -29.40 10.86 -4.37
C ASP A 140 -28.91 11.68 -5.58
N ASP A 141 -28.70 12.98 -5.41
CA ASP A 141 -28.26 13.89 -6.48
C ASP A 141 -26.78 14.30 -6.29
N VAL A 142 -25.93 13.32 -5.98
CA VAL A 142 -24.49 13.52 -5.80
C VAL A 142 -23.75 12.96 -7.01
N HIS A 143 -23.09 13.84 -7.76
CA HIS A 143 -22.26 13.47 -8.90
C HIS A 143 -20.79 13.80 -8.63
N VAL A 144 -20.05 12.85 -8.08
CA VAL A 144 -18.60 12.95 -7.91
C VAL A 144 -17.95 11.83 -8.72
N VAL A 145 -17.03 12.21 -9.59
CA VAL A 145 -16.24 11.28 -10.41
C VAL A 145 -14.77 11.44 -10.07
N SER A 146 -14.07 10.34 -9.97
CA SER A 146 -12.64 10.27 -9.80
C SER A 146 -12.06 9.09 -10.59
N TYR A 147 -10.76 9.07 -10.73
CA TYR A 147 -10.05 8.03 -11.48
C TYR A 147 -8.94 7.45 -10.62
N SER A 148 -8.77 6.15 -10.69
CA SER A 148 -7.72 5.44 -9.96
C SER A 148 -6.90 4.63 -10.93
N ASP A 149 -5.57 4.69 -10.75
CA ASP A 149 -4.66 3.87 -11.53
C ASP A 149 -4.66 2.43 -11.04
N VAL A 150 -4.55 1.51 -11.98
CA VAL A 150 -4.47 0.06 -11.78
C VAL A 150 -3.23 -0.47 -12.46
N VAL A 151 -2.36 -1.15 -11.72
CA VAL A 151 -1.18 -1.83 -12.25
C VAL A 151 -1.60 -3.13 -12.94
N VAL A 152 -1.32 -3.26 -14.23
CA VAL A 152 -1.60 -4.45 -15.04
C VAL A 152 -0.33 -4.82 -15.83
N PRO A 153 0.63 -5.56 -15.22
CA PRO A 153 1.91 -5.88 -15.84
C PRO A 153 1.73 -6.97 -16.91
N LYS A 154 1.68 -6.59 -18.17
CA LYS A 154 1.55 -7.54 -19.30
C LYS A 154 2.89 -8.04 -19.82
N VAL A 155 3.91 -7.17 -19.79
CA VAL A 155 5.24 -7.42 -20.39
C VAL A 155 6.37 -7.37 -19.35
N ALA A 156 6.04 -7.37 -18.06
CA ALA A 156 7.03 -7.32 -16.99
C ALA A 156 7.86 -8.61 -16.95
N GLU A 157 9.15 -8.48 -16.73
CA GLU A 157 10.04 -9.63 -16.51
C GLU A 157 9.89 -10.20 -15.09
N PHE A 158 9.71 -9.31 -14.11
CA PHE A 158 9.41 -9.66 -12.73
C PHE A 158 8.64 -8.53 -12.03
N GLY A 159 8.07 -8.80 -10.86
CA GLY A 159 7.53 -7.81 -9.97
C GLY A 159 8.40 -7.63 -8.72
N VAL A 160 8.26 -6.50 -8.03
CA VAL A 160 8.94 -6.25 -6.75
C VAL A 160 7.89 -6.06 -5.67
N ILE A 161 8.02 -6.81 -4.57
CA ILE A 161 7.24 -6.61 -3.35
C ILE A 161 8.20 -6.07 -2.29
N SER A 162 7.95 -4.86 -1.81
CA SER A 162 8.81 -4.17 -0.84
C SER A 162 8.05 -3.79 0.41
N ASP A 163 8.65 -4.02 1.57
CA ASP A 163 8.25 -3.33 2.79
C ASP A 163 8.66 -1.86 2.75
N ILE A 164 7.96 -1.01 3.51
CA ILE A 164 8.27 0.42 3.63
C ILE A 164 9.03 0.71 4.92
N ASP A 165 8.53 0.19 6.05
CA ASP A 165 9.02 0.53 7.38
C ASP A 165 10.40 -0.08 7.65
N ASP A 166 11.40 0.73 8.04
CA ASP A 166 12.79 0.32 8.25
C ASP A 166 13.50 -0.30 7.01
N THR A 167 12.79 -0.44 5.90
CA THR A 167 13.32 -0.89 4.61
C THR A 167 13.64 0.31 3.72
N ILE A 168 12.67 1.15 3.41
CA ILE A 168 12.86 2.36 2.59
C ILE A 168 12.99 3.59 3.46
N LEU A 169 12.19 3.68 4.51
CA LEU A 169 12.08 4.79 5.44
C LEU A 169 12.88 4.52 6.71
N GLN A 170 13.86 5.38 7.02
CA GLN A 170 14.60 5.29 8.26
C GLN A 170 13.72 5.71 9.45
N SER A 171 13.41 4.81 10.36
CA SER A 171 12.74 5.10 11.62
C SER A 171 13.70 4.90 12.80
N ASP A 172 14.07 5.98 13.48
CA ASP A 172 14.99 5.96 14.63
C ASP A 172 14.36 5.40 15.93
N VAL A 173 13.17 4.78 15.86
CA VAL A 173 12.41 4.40 17.06
C VAL A 173 11.97 2.94 17.02
N THR A 174 12.49 2.18 17.96
CA THR A 174 12.09 0.80 18.27
C THR A 174 10.87 0.81 19.17
N SER A 175 9.67 0.47 18.71
CA SER A 175 8.50 -0.01 19.43
C SER A 175 7.15 0.60 19.00
N LYS A 176 6.07 0.31 19.71
CA LYS A 176 4.68 0.79 19.49
C LYS A 176 4.50 2.33 19.42
N LEU A 177 5.54 3.12 19.71
CA LEU A 177 5.61 4.55 19.46
C LEU A 177 5.95 4.89 17.99
N LYS A 178 6.40 3.89 17.17
CA LYS A 178 6.83 4.10 15.78
C LYS A 178 5.81 4.91 14.98
N LEU A 179 4.53 4.55 15.08
CA LEU A 179 3.48 5.22 14.30
C LEU A 179 3.30 6.70 14.67
N LYS A 180 3.24 7.03 15.97
CA LYS A 180 3.15 8.44 16.40
C LYS A 180 4.41 9.23 16.06
N THR A 181 5.58 8.61 16.21
CA THR A 181 6.86 9.23 15.88
C THR A 181 7.01 9.35 14.37
N MET A 182 6.60 8.35 13.60
CA MET A 182 6.58 8.37 12.15
C MET A 182 5.67 9.50 11.63
N VAL A 183 4.43 9.58 12.09
CA VAL A 183 3.50 10.68 11.77
C VAL A 183 4.08 12.03 12.20
N HIS A 184 4.58 12.15 13.44
CA HIS A 184 5.14 13.40 13.94
C HIS A 184 6.44 13.79 13.23
N THR A 185 7.26 12.83 12.84
CA THR A 185 8.47 13.06 12.07
C THR A 185 8.12 13.32 10.60
N LEU A 186 7.09 12.67 10.01
CA LEU A 186 6.54 12.97 8.69
C LEU A 186 5.92 14.38 8.66
N LEU A 187 5.31 14.83 9.73
CA LEU A 187 4.71 16.15 9.85
C LEU A 187 5.74 17.27 10.18
N LYS A 188 6.76 16.99 10.98
CA LYS A 188 7.75 18.01 11.39
C LYS A 188 8.88 18.26 10.39
N ASN A 189 9.24 17.29 9.57
CA ASN A 189 10.44 17.33 8.73
C ASN A 189 10.16 17.04 7.24
N ALA A 190 9.06 17.54 6.70
CA ALA A 190 8.70 17.32 5.30
C ALA A 190 9.80 17.62 4.26
N GLY A 191 10.79 18.45 4.64
CA GLY A 191 11.94 18.77 3.80
C GLY A 191 13.22 17.95 4.04
N ASN A 192 13.29 17.12 5.10
CA ASN A 192 14.55 16.48 5.53
C ASN A 192 14.50 14.95 5.54
N ARG A 193 13.46 14.32 4.95
CA ARG A 193 13.38 12.87 4.93
C ARG A 193 14.03 12.32 3.70
N ARG A 194 15.06 11.60 3.99
CA ARG A 194 15.77 10.82 2.98
C ARG A 194 15.35 9.36 3.12
N ALA A 195 15.00 8.74 2.03
CA ALA A 195 15.11 7.32 1.86
C ALA A 195 16.54 6.90 2.22
N PHE A 196 16.75 5.62 2.55
CA PHE A 196 18.12 5.14 2.74
C PHE A 196 18.97 5.43 1.51
N ALA A 197 20.25 5.71 1.72
CA ALA A 197 21.18 5.94 0.63
C ALA A 197 21.16 4.75 -0.35
N GLY A 198 21.15 5.03 -1.66
CA GLY A 198 21.15 4.03 -2.71
C GLY A 198 19.82 3.31 -2.98
N VAL A 199 18.79 3.44 -2.10
CA VAL A 199 17.53 2.71 -2.31
C VAL A 199 16.80 3.18 -3.57
N ALA A 200 16.81 4.48 -3.86
CA ALA A 200 16.16 5.01 -5.05
C ALA A 200 16.81 4.47 -6.32
N ASP A 201 18.15 4.48 -6.38
CA ASP A 201 18.89 3.97 -7.52
C ASP A 201 18.64 2.47 -7.71
N PHE A 202 18.67 1.68 -6.63
CA PHE A 202 18.39 0.25 -6.67
C PHE A 202 16.97 -0.05 -7.15
N TYR A 203 15.96 0.67 -6.61
CA TYR A 203 14.58 0.44 -6.99
C TYR A 203 14.27 0.91 -8.41
N GLN A 204 14.88 2.03 -8.84
CA GLN A 204 14.76 2.47 -10.24
C GLN A 204 15.40 1.45 -11.19
N ALA A 205 16.57 0.90 -10.84
CA ALA A 205 17.20 -0.13 -11.65
C ALA A 205 16.32 -1.39 -11.75
N LEU A 206 15.72 -1.85 -10.64
CA LEU A 206 14.77 -2.98 -10.67
C LEU A 206 13.50 -2.66 -11.47
N SER A 207 12.99 -1.42 -11.39
CA SER A 207 11.82 -1.01 -12.16
C SER A 207 12.09 -0.99 -13.66
N ILE A 208 13.29 -0.57 -14.03
CA ILE A 208 13.75 -0.52 -15.43
C ILE A 208 13.99 -1.93 -15.96
N GLY A 209 14.58 -2.81 -15.14
CA GLY A 209 14.90 -4.17 -15.52
C GLY A 209 16.13 -4.29 -16.44
N PRO A 210 16.52 -5.52 -16.79
CA PRO A 210 17.68 -5.78 -17.65
C PRO A 210 17.46 -5.42 -19.13
N ASP A 211 16.21 -5.39 -19.59
CA ASP A 211 15.85 -4.95 -20.95
C ASP A 211 15.80 -3.42 -21.10
N ALA A 212 15.88 -2.69 -19.99
CA ALA A 212 15.79 -1.23 -19.90
C ALA A 212 14.44 -0.63 -20.40
N GLU A 213 13.37 -1.41 -20.46
CA GLU A 213 12.05 -0.95 -20.92
C GLU A 213 11.20 -0.32 -19.80
N GLY A 214 11.44 -0.67 -18.54
CA GLY A 214 10.82 -0.02 -17.40
C GLY A 214 9.40 -0.49 -17.06
N TYR A 215 9.09 -1.74 -17.29
CA TYR A 215 7.73 -2.30 -17.06
C TYR A 215 7.59 -3.16 -15.80
N ASN A 216 8.60 -3.26 -14.95
CA ASN A 216 8.55 -4.07 -13.75
C ASN A 216 7.75 -3.38 -12.65
N PRO A 217 6.60 -3.95 -12.20
CA PRO A 217 5.73 -3.34 -11.21
C PRO A 217 6.32 -3.42 -9.80
N PHE A 218 6.04 -2.39 -9.00
CA PHE A 218 6.33 -2.33 -7.57
C PHE A 218 5.05 -2.43 -6.76
N PHE A 219 5.10 -3.17 -5.65
CA PHE A 219 4.05 -3.29 -4.64
C PHE A 219 4.66 -3.00 -3.28
N TYR A 220 4.11 -2.02 -2.58
CA TYR A 220 4.60 -1.61 -1.28
C TYR A 220 3.67 -2.11 -0.18
N LEU A 221 4.27 -2.72 0.85
CA LEU A 221 3.56 -3.22 2.02
C LEU A 221 3.94 -2.38 3.23
N SER A 222 2.97 -2.07 4.09
CA SER A 222 3.26 -1.44 5.37
C SER A 222 2.20 -1.84 6.40
N ASN A 223 2.63 -1.98 7.64
CA ASN A 223 1.74 -2.15 8.79
C ASN A 223 1.13 -0.83 9.27
N SER A 224 1.42 0.25 8.59
CA SER A 224 0.85 1.58 8.85
C SER A 224 -0.64 1.62 8.52
N PRO A 225 -1.43 2.43 9.24
CA PRO A 225 -2.85 2.59 8.93
C PRO A 225 -3.05 3.42 7.65
N TRP A 226 -4.20 3.17 6.99
CA TRP A 226 -4.60 3.77 5.71
C TRP A 226 -4.52 5.31 5.66
N ASN A 227 -4.72 5.98 6.79
CA ASN A 227 -4.66 7.44 6.88
C ASN A 227 -3.25 8.02 6.61
N LEU A 228 -2.24 7.16 6.48
CA LEU A 228 -0.90 7.53 6.05
C LEU A 228 -0.67 7.35 4.55
N TYR A 229 -1.67 6.87 3.79
CA TYR A 229 -1.53 6.55 2.38
C TYR A 229 -0.96 7.71 1.55
N ASP A 230 -1.63 8.87 1.60
CA ASP A 230 -1.19 10.04 0.82
C ASP A 230 0.23 10.49 1.22
N LEU A 231 0.55 10.40 2.52
CA LEU A 231 1.86 10.76 3.04
C LEU A 231 2.96 9.81 2.57
N LEU A 232 2.65 8.51 2.49
CA LEU A 232 3.56 7.51 1.94
C LEU A 232 3.71 7.66 0.43
N LEU A 233 2.62 7.97 -0.27
CA LEU A 233 2.66 8.23 -1.71
C LEU A 233 3.52 9.45 -2.03
N ASP A 234 3.37 10.55 -1.27
CA ASP A 234 4.22 11.74 -1.38
C ASP A 234 5.68 11.41 -1.06
N PHE A 235 5.92 10.57 -0.04
CA PHE A 235 7.26 10.11 0.32
C PHE A 235 7.92 9.32 -0.83
N LEU A 236 7.22 8.39 -1.47
CA LEU A 236 7.73 7.65 -2.63
C LEU A 236 8.08 8.62 -3.77
N HIS A 237 7.19 9.55 -4.06
CA HIS A 237 7.39 10.54 -5.14
C HIS A 237 8.60 11.43 -4.91
N ILE A 238 8.73 12.01 -3.70
CA ILE A 238 9.82 12.94 -3.34
C ILE A 238 11.19 12.24 -3.36
N ASN A 239 11.23 10.97 -2.98
CA ASN A 239 12.45 10.19 -2.98
C ASN A 239 12.70 9.46 -4.32
N HIS A 240 11.97 9.79 -5.37
CA HIS A 240 12.11 9.19 -6.70
C HIS A 240 12.02 7.66 -6.71
N LEU A 241 11.19 7.09 -5.83
CA LEU A 241 10.93 5.66 -5.80
C LEU A 241 9.88 5.29 -6.85
N PRO A 242 9.93 4.08 -7.45
CA PRO A 242 8.94 3.65 -8.42
C PRO A 242 7.52 3.76 -7.88
N ARG A 243 6.60 4.19 -8.74
CA ARG A 243 5.19 4.26 -8.39
C ARG A 243 4.58 2.87 -8.35
N GLY A 244 3.73 2.60 -7.35
CA GLY A 244 3.06 1.32 -7.21
C GLY A 244 1.95 1.34 -6.15
N PRO A 245 1.12 0.28 -6.10
CA PRO A 245 0.16 0.09 -5.02
C PRO A 245 0.84 0.09 -3.65
N ILE A 246 0.25 0.83 -2.69
CA ILE A 246 0.66 0.82 -1.29
C ILE A 246 -0.44 0.11 -0.51
N LEU A 247 -0.13 -1.07 0.00
CA LEU A 247 -1.06 -1.93 0.72
C LEU A 247 -0.88 -1.74 2.22
N LEU A 248 -1.76 -0.97 2.80
CA LEU A 248 -1.75 -0.60 4.21
C LEU A 248 -2.70 -1.48 5.02
N ARG A 249 -2.55 -1.43 6.33
CA ARG A 249 -3.46 -2.10 7.24
C ARG A 249 -4.81 -1.38 7.29
N ASP A 250 -5.90 -2.14 7.47
CA ASP A 250 -7.27 -1.65 7.62
C ASP A 250 -7.91 -1.07 6.33
N PHE A 251 -7.64 -1.70 5.17
CA PHE A 251 -8.36 -1.39 3.92
C PHE A 251 -9.80 -1.94 3.92
N GLY A 252 -10.59 -1.71 4.98
CA GLY A 252 -11.96 -2.22 5.07
C GLY A 252 -12.08 -3.76 5.12
N LEU A 253 -10.97 -4.48 5.25
CA LEU A 253 -10.96 -5.92 5.46
C LEU A 253 -11.07 -6.20 6.97
N PRO A 254 -11.88 -7.19 7.40
CA PRO A 254 -12.01 -7.52 8.81
C PRO A 254 -10.66 -7.98 9.37
N VAL A 255 -10.05 -7.13 10.20
CA VAL A 255 -8.78 -7.43 10.88
C VAL A 255 -9.07 -7.58 12.37
N GLU A 256 -8.80 -8.76 12.91
CA GLU A 256 -8.81 -8.98 14.36
C GLU A 256 -7.67 -8.17 15.01
N ASP A 257 -7.97 -7.41 16.04
CA ASP A 257 -7.01 -6.60 16.85
C ASP A 257 -6.09 -7.50 17.69
N SER A 258 -5.28 -8.33 17.03
CA SER A 258 -4.30 -9.24 17.66
C SER A 258 -2.87 -8.82 17.27
N PRO A 259 -1.87 -8.94 18.15
CA PRO A 259 -0.47 -8.77 17.77
C PRO A 259 -0.02 -9.67 16.61
N PHE A 260 -0.70 -10.81 16.41
CA PHE A 260 -0.51 -11.70 15.27
C PHE A 260 -1.12 -11.16 13.96
N SER A 261 -2.00 -10.14 14.02
CA SER A 261 -2.65 -9.57 12.85
C SER A 261 -1.67 -8.86 11.91
N PHE A 262 -0.59 -8.25 12.43
CA PHE A 262 0.44 -7.58 11.62
C PHE A 262 1.15 -8.53 10.66
N ARG A 263 1.59 -9.69 11.19
CA ARG A 263 2.24 -10.73 10.39
C ARG A 263 1.27 -11.33 9.39
N ARG A 264 0.03 -11.56 9.80
CA ARG A 264 -1.02 -12.12 8.95
C ARG A 264 -1.34 -11.19 7.79
N HIS A 265 -1.51 -9.89 8.04
CA HIS A 265 -1.80 -8.91 6.98
C HIS A 265 -0.72 -8.90 5.90
N LYS A 266 0.58 -8.72 6.25
CA LYS A 266 1.68 -8.76 5.27
C LYS A 266 1.69 -10.08 4.49
N LYS A 267 1.57 -11.20 5.18
CA LYS A 267 1.53 -12.52 4.55
C LYS A 267 0.37 -12.65 3.57
N ASP A 268 -0.83 -12.22 3.96
CA ASP A 268 -2.02 -12.30 3.12
C ASP A 268 -1.87 -11.42 1.87
N MET A 269 -1.27 -10.22 2.00
CA MET A 269 -1.02 -9.34 0.85
C MET A 269 0.06 -9.90 -0.09
N VAL A 270 1.17 -10.46 0.44
CA VAL A 270 2.17 -11.15 -0.38
C VAL A 270 1.52 -12.29 -1.17
N ASN A 271 0.76 -13.16 -0.51
CA ASN A 271 0.09 -14.28 -1.16
C ASN A 271 -0.93 -13.80 -2.21
N ARG A 272 -1.65 -12.71 -1.94
CA ARG A 272 -2.60 -12.12 -2.88
C ARG A 272 -1.90 -11.63 -4.14
N ILE A 273 -0.81 -10.88 -4.02
CA ILE A 273 -0.04 -10.41 -5.17
C ILE A 273 0.48 -11.62 -5.98
N LEU A 274 1.11 -12.59 -5.31
CA LEU A 274 1.63 -13.78 -5.97
C LEU A 274 0.54 -14.61 -6.68
N SER A 275 -0.65 -14.71 -6.11
CA SER A 275 -1.79 -15.42 -6.72
C SER A 275 -2.43 -14.62 -7.86
N THR A 276 -2.40 -13.30 -7.78
CA THR A 276 -2.90 -12.44 -8.88
C THR A 276 -2.05 -12.62 -10.14
N TYR A 277 -0.74 -12.79 -10.00
CA TYR A 277 0.18 -12.89 -11.14
C TYR A 277 0.89 -14.26 -11.15
N PRO A 278 0.20 -15.35 -11.48
CA PRO A 278 0.72 -16.70 -11.29
C PRO A 278 1.95 -17.03 -12.15
N SER A 279 2.17 -16.32 -13.26
CA SER A 279 3.30 -16.53 -14.16
C SER A 279 4.46 -15.53 -13.95
N LEU A 280 4.22 -14.43 -13.22
CA LEU A 280 5.23 -13.40 -13.00
C LEU A 280 6.13 -13.79 -11.82
N PRO A 281 7.45 -13.88 -11.97
CA PRO A 281 8.36 -14.03 -10.85
C PRO A 281 8.50 -12.74 -10.05
N PHE A 282 9.03 -12.83 -8.83
CA PHE A 282 9.12 -11.69 -7.92
C PHE A 282 10.47 -11.58 -7.22
N ILE A 283 10.85 -10.34 -6.92
CA ILE A 283 11.90 -9.99 -5.97
C ILE A 283 11.21 -9.45 -4.70
N LEU A 284 11.67 -9.90 -3.53
CA LEU A 284 11.12 -9.48 -2.25
C LEU A 284 12.16 -8.65 -1.50
N VAL A 285 11.77 -7.47 -0.99
CA VAL A 285 12.66 -6.55 -0.28
C VAL A 285 12.05 -6.20 1.07
N GLY A 286 12.80 -6.41 2.15
CA GLY A 286 12.34 -6.16 3.51
C GLY A 286 13.49 -5.86 4.47
N ASP A 287 13.17 -5.81 5.76
CA ASP A 287 14.13 -5.53 6.83
C ASP A 287 14.32 -6.71 7.80
N SER A 288 15.40 -6.65 8.55
CA SER A 288 15.70 -7.64 9.60
C SER A 288 15.01 -7.34 10.94
N GLY A 289 14.30 -6.23 11.05
CA GLY A 289 13.67 -5.73 12.27
C GLY A 289 12.30 -6.31 12.55
N GLU A 290 11.57 -6.65 11.50
CA GLU A 290 10.21 -7.24 11.56
C GLU A 290 10.21 -8.75 11.26
N HIS A 291 9.09 -9.26 10.76
CA HIS A 291 8.91 -10.66 10.40
C HIS A 291 9.09 -10.92 8.89
N ASP A 292 9.64 -9.96 8.14
CA ASP A 292 9.71 -10.03 6.69
C ASP A 292 10.48 -11.25 6.21
N THR A 293 11.62 -11.53 6.82
CA THR A 293 12.42 -12.74 6.48
C THR A 293 11.59 -14.01 6.58
N ASP A 294 10.80 -14.19 7.66
CA ASP A 294 9.97 -15.39 7.84
C ASP A 294 8.85 -15.46 6.81
N ILE A 295 8.19 -14.33 6.54
CA ILE A 295 7.08 -14.22 5.57
C ILE A 295 7.59 -14.52 4.16
N TYR A 296 8.72 -13.93 3.78
CA TYR A 296 9.29 -14.07 2.44
C TYR A 296 9.85 -15.46 2.18
N LEU A 297 10.52 -16.07 3.18
CA LEU A 297 10.95 -17.46 3.08
C LEU A 297 9.76 -18.43 2.98
N GLU A 298 8.68 -18.18 3.72
CA GLU A 298 7.46 -18.97 3.61
C GLU A 298 6.81 -18.80 2.22
N ALA A 299 6.76 -17.57 1.71
CA ALA A 299 6.24 -17.29 0.37
C ALA A 299 7.05 -18.00 -0.71
N ALA A 300 8.38 -17.97 -0.60
CA ALA A 300 9.27 -18.64 -1.56
C ALA A 300 9.11 -20.17 -1.56
N ARG A 301 9.02 -20.78 -0.37
CA ARG A 301 8.78 -22.24 -0.25
C ARG A 301 7.42 -22.65 -0.84
N ASN A 302 6.40 -21.82 -0.67
CA ASN A 302 5.06 -22.09 -1.20
C ASN A 302 4.93 -21.81 -2.70
N ASN A 303 5.87 -21.07 -3.27
CA ASN A 303 5.90 -20.69 -4.69
C ASN A 303 7.28 -20.98 -5.30
N PRO A 304 7.67 -22.25 -5.47
CA PRO A 304 8.98 -22.62 -5.97
C PRO A 304 9.23 -22.01 -7.36
N ASN A 305 10.46 -21.57 -7.59
CA ASN A 305 10.95 -20.92 -8.82
C ASN A 305 10.27 -19.58 -9.15
N ARG A 306 9.49 -19.02 -8.24
CA ARG A 306 8.80 -17.75 -8.47
C ARG A 306 9.42 -16.56 -7.72
N ILE A 307 10.29 -16.83 -6.76
CA ILE A 307 11.03 -15.78 -6.05
C ILE A 307 12.46 -15.81 -6.55
N LEU A 308 12.85 -14.76 -7.30
CA LEU A 308 14.16 -14.64 -7.92
C LEU A 308 15.24 -14.30 -6.90
N ALA A 309 14.92 -13.40 -5.96
CA ALA A 309 15.81 -13.02 -4.87
C ALA A 309 15.00 -12.44 -3.69
N ILE A 310 15.56 -12.56 -2.50
CA ILE A 310 15.06 -11.91 -1.28
C ILE A 310 16.19 -11.05 -0.72
N TYR A 311 15.98 -9.73 -0.65
CA TYR A 311 16.90 -8.78 -0.03
C TYR A 311 16.39 -8.37 1.33
N ILE A 312 17.16 -8.64 2.38
CA ILE A 312 16.85 -8.26 3.76
C ILE A 312 17.86 -7.24 4.22
N ARG A 313 17.39 -6.01 4.48
CA ARG A 313 18.24 -4.96 5.00
C ARG A 313 18.57 -5.19 6.47
N ASP A 314 19.86 -5.17 6.84
CA ASP A 314 20.28 -5.28 8.24
C ASP A 314 19.98 -3.99 9.02
N VAL A 315 19.13 -4.09 10.04
CA VAL A 315 18.83 -2.97 10.97
C VAL A 315 19.84 -2.89 12.12
N GLN A 316 21.03 -3.49 11.98
CA GLN A 316 22.15 -3.44 12.92
C GLN A 316 21.85 -4.00 14.33
N HIS A 317 20.99 -5.01 14.41
CA HIS A 317 20.67 -5.69 15.66
C HIS A 317 21.33 -7.08 15.72
N LYS A 318 22.43 -7.22 16.44
CA LYS A 318 23.30 -8.42 16.48
C LYS A 318 22.56 -9.76 16.61
N ARG A 319 21.57 -9.87 17.50
CA ARG A 319 20.81 -11.14 17.70
C ARG A 319 19.92 -11.44 16.49
N ARG A 320 19.35 -10.43 15.84
CA ARG A 320 18.50 -10.60 14.66
C ARG A 320 19.35 -10.99 13.46
N LYS A 321 20.48 -10.31 13.26
CA LYS A 321 21.46 -10.66 12.23
C LYS A 321 21.85 -12.14 12.30
N GLN A 322 22.31 -12.61 13.47
CA GLN A 322 22.68 -14.00 13.69
C GLN A 322 21.54 -15.00 13.44
N ARG A 323 20.30 -14.62 13.74
CA ARG A 323 19.14 -15.45 13.47
C ARG A 323 18.89 -15.56 11.95
N ILE A 324 18.99 -14.45 11.24
CA ILE A 324 18.74 -14.40 9.80
C ILE A 324 19.87 -15.12 9.05
N GLU A 325 21.11 -14.91 9.43
CA GLU A 325 22.26 -15.66 8.88
C GLU A 325 22.05 -17.17 8.98
N LYS A 326 21.61 -17.66 10.13
CA LYS A 326 21.26 -19.09 10.32
C LYS A 326 20.09 -19.55 9.42
N LEU A 327 19.09 -18.69 9.20
CA LEU A 327 17.98 -19.00 8.31
C LEU A 327 18.45 -19.07 6.86
N ILE A 328 19.35 -18.18 6.46
CA ILE A 328 19.97 -18.17 5.13
C ILE A 328 20.83 -19.43 4.90
N GLU A 329 21.69 -19.79 5.87
CA GLU A 329 22.53 -20.99 5.81
C GLU A 329 21.70 -22.28 5.63
N GLN A 330 20.47 -22.31 6.12
CA GLN A 330 19.55 -23.44 6.00
C GLN A 330 18.80 -23.48 4.64
N GLN A 331 18.93 -22.43 3.81
CA GLN A 331 18.29 -22.35 2.50
C GLN A 331 19.37 -22.57 1.42
N THR A 332 19.14 -23.55 0.56
CA THR A 332 20.04 -23.85 -0.58
C THR A 332 19.41 -23.57 -1.93
N GLU A 333 18.09 -23.37 -1.96
CA GLU A 333 17.30 -23.24 -3.21
C GLU A 333 16.74 -21.82 -3.40
N ILE A 334 16.81 -20.96 -2.36
CA ILE A 334 16.25 -19.61 -2.38
C ILE A 334 17.39 -18.62 -2.24
N GLU A 335 17.50 -17.71 -3.20
CA GLU A 335 18.49 -16.63 -3.19
C GLU A 335 18.11 -15.57 -2.15
N VAL A 336 18.76 -15.60 -0.97
CA VAL A 336 18.48 -14.69 0.15
C VAL A 336 19.74 -13.96 0.55
N HIS A 337 19.70 -12.64 0.50
CA HIS A 337 20.80 -11.75 0.85
C HIS A 337 20.45 -10.85 2.03
N LEU A 338 21.26 -10.92 3.09
CA LEU A 338 21.28 -9.93 4.15
C LEU A 338 22.26 -8.83 3.76
N VAL A 339 21.74 -7.65 3.42
CA VAL A 339 22.52 -6.54 2.89
C VAL A 339 22.68 -5.42 3.92
N GLU A 340 23.87 -4.84 3.99
CA GLU A 340 24.15 -3.68 4.84
C GLU A 340 23.86 -2.36 4.11
N SER A 341 23.90 -2.38 2.78
CA SER A 341 23.59 -1.23 1.92
C SER A 341 22.84 -1.63 0.65
N TYR A 342 22.24 -0.65 -0.01
CA TYR A 342 21.57 -0.88 -1.30
C TYR A 342 22.53 -0.95 -2.47
N GLU A 343 23.75 -0.44 -2.31
CA GLU A 343 24.85 -0.63 -3.26
C GLU A 343 25.24 -2.11 -3.35
N GLU A 344 25.32 -2.82 -2.22
CA GLU A 344 25.55 -4.26 -2.14
C GLU A 344 24.40 -5.04 -2.82
N ALA A 345 23.16 -4.66 -2.55
CA ALA A 345 21.99 -5.26 -3.21
C ALA A 345 22.03 -5.05 -4.73
N MET A 346 22.44 -3.86 -5.17
CA MET A 346 22.58 -3.52 -6.60
C MET A 346 23.64 -4.38 -7.29
N GLU A 347 24.83 -4.52 -6.69
CA GLU A 347 25.92 -5.34 -7.23
C GLU A 347 25.46 -6.80 -7.37
N HIS A 348 24.81 -7.33 -6.36
CA HIS A 348 24.27 -8.67 -6.39
C HIS A 348 23.20 -8.84 -7.49
N ALA A 349 22.26 -7.91 -7.60
CA ALA A 349 21.21 -7.94 -8.62
C ALA A 349 21.80 -7.89 -10.05
N ARG A 350 22.90 -7.13 -10.26
CA ARG A 350 23.66 -7.17 -11.52
C ARG A 350 24.29 -8.53 -11.78
N GLY A 351 24.85 -9.15 -10.77
CA GLY A 351 25.42 -10.49 -10.86
C GLY A 351 24.40 -11.57 -11.28
N LEU A 352 23.14 -11.38 -10.90
CA LEU A 352 22.02 -12.22 -11.31
C LEU A 352 21.39 -11.83 -12.66
N GLY A 353 21.83 -10.73 -13.28
CA GLY A 353 21.25 -10.22 -14.51
C GLY A 353 19.83 -9.63 -14.35
N LEU A 354 19.47 -9.19 -13.15
CA LEU A 354 18.16 -8.58 -12.86
C LEU A 354 18.12 -7.08 -13.17
N VAL A 355 19.26 -6.44 -13.27
CA VAL A 355 19.44 -5.02 -13.61
C VAL A 355 20.65 -4.84 -14.51
N VAL A 356 20.69 -3.72 -15.23
CA VAL A 356 21.82 -3.33 -16.10
C VAL A 356 23.05 -2.89 -15.30
#